data_43205c7198a7f00bad634aaba8724c79
#
_entry.id   43205c7198a7f00bad634aaba8724c79
#
_cell.length_a   1.000
_cell.length_b   1.000
_cell.length_c   1.000
_cell.angle_alpha   90.00
_cell.angle_beta   90.00
_cell.angle_gamma   90.00
#
_symmetry.space_group_name_H-M   'P 1'
#
loop_
_entity.id
_entity.type
_entity.pdbx_description
1 polymer ?
#
loop_
_entity_poly.entity_id
_entity_poly.type
_entity_poly.pdbx_seq_one_letter_code
_entity_poly.pdbx_strand_id
1 'polypeptide(L)'
;MKKIIGIIGGMGPLATADLFEKIIRATDAARDQDFPHVIVDCNTDIPDRTAAILRGGEDPVPQLVRSANTLAAAGADVLIMPCNTAHWFYDDLCLRTHLPVLHMLRLTADHLERTGVNAVGLLATDGTIQTGIYENLLSGRGIRVIKPDAPGQRRVMSAIYDGVKAGNLGAIDVAALRCTLDAMIDQGAECFVLGCTELPIVFAQCELPYPVADPTQILAEAAVSFAGYPVKKM
;
A
#
# COMPACT_ATOMS: atom_id res chain seq x y z
N MET A 1 -18.05 13.97 14.54
CA MET A 1 -17.53 15.15 13.78
C MET A 1 -16.76 14.60 12.58
N LYS A 2 -16.98 15.13 11.39
CA LYS A 2 -16.24 14.72 10.18
C LYS A 2 -14.79 15.17 10.30
N LYS A 3 -13.84 14.33 9.89
CA LYS A 3 -12.39 14.56 9.98
C LYS A 3 -11.77 14.77 8.61
N ILE A 4 -10.66 15.49 8.57
CA ILE A 4 -9.87 15.77 7.36
C ILE A 4 -8.78 14.72 7.24
N ILE A 5 -8.69 14.07 6.08
CA ILE A 5 -7.70 13.02 5.79
C ILE A 5 -6.46 13.69 5.18
N GLY A 6 -5.28 13.45 5.75
CA GLY A 6 -3.99 13.82 5.18
C GLY A 6 -3.29 12.63 4.55
N ILE A 7 -2.87 12.74 3.28
CA ILE A 7 -2.12 11.70 2.56
C ILE A 7 -0.64 12.09 2.51
N ILE A 8 0.22 11.31 3.20
CA ILE A 8 1.68 11.35 3.03
C ILE A 8 2.01 10.58 1.76
N GLY A 9 2.09 11.28 0.64
CA GLY A 9 2.25 10.72 -0.69
C GLY A 9 3.66 10.89 -1.28
N GLY A 10 3.79 10.64 -2.58
CA GLY A 10 5.04 10.78 -3.34
C GLY A 10 5.91 9.53 -3.43
N MET A 11 5.45 8.39 -2.89
CA MET A 11 6.23 7.14 -2.76
C MET A 11 5.69 5.91 -3.51
N GLY A 12 5.05 5.95 -4.72
CA GLY A 12 5.17 6.95 -5.75
C GLY A 12 3.95 7.84 -5.95
N PRO A 13 4.11 8.80 -6.88
CA PRO A 13 3.06 9.74 -7.23
C PRO A 13 1.79 9.08 -7.79
N LEU A 14 1.93 8.10 -8.69
CA LEU A 14 0.78 7.36 -9.24
C LEU A 14 0.03 6.58 -8.17
N ALA A 15 0.74 5.93 -7.23
CA ALA A 15 0.12 5.24 -6.10
C ALA A 15 -0.61 6.22 -5.16
N THR A 16 -0.12 7.45 -5.05
CA THR A 16 -0.77 8.51 -4.28
C THR A 16 -2.08 8.94 -4.94
N ALA A 17 -2.09 9.10 -6.26
CA ALA A 17 -3.29 9.41 -7.04
C ALA A 17 -4.31 8.27 -6.99
N ASP A 18 -3.85 7.02 -7.12
CA ASP A 18 -4.68 5.81 -6.99
C ASP A 18 -5.37 5.73 -5.62
N LEU A 19 -4.64 5.99 -4.51
CA LEU A 19 -5.26 6.03 -3.19
C LEU A 19 -6.32 7.14 -3.09
N PHE A 20 -6.07 8.33 -3.63
CA PHE A 20 -7.04 9.41 -3.61
C PHE A 20 -8.31 9.03 -4.40
N GLU A 21 -8.16 8.43 -5.58
CA GLU A 21 -9.28 7.91 -6.36
C GLU A 21 -10.06 6.84 -5.59
N LYS A 22 -9.35 5.90 -4.92
CA LYS A 22 -9.98 4.86 -4.09
C LYS A 22 -10.79 5.44 -2.92
N ILE A 23 -10.31 6.50 -2.28
CA ILE A 23 -11.08 7.23 -1.23
C ILE A 23 -12.39 7.76 -1.80
N ILE A 24 -12.35 8.38 -2.98
CA ILE A 24 -13.55 8.88 -3.65
C ILE A 24 -14.49 7.71 -3.97
N ARG A 25 -14.01 6.63 -4.58
CA ARG A 25 -14.82 5.47 -4.96
C ARG A 25 -15.39 4.70 -3.77
N ALA A 26 -14.66 4.65 -2.65
CA ALA A 26 -15.08 3.98 -1.43
C ALA A 26 -16.12 4.78 -0.64
N THR A 27 -16.28 6.07 -0.89
CA THR A 27 -17.24 6.91 -0.18
C THR A 27 -18.65 6.73 -0.76
N ASP A 28 -19.62 6.42 0.09
CA ASP A 28 -21.04 6.40 -0.29
C ASP A 28 -21.60 7.83 -0.20
N ALA A 29 -21.48 8.56 -1.30
CA ALA A 29 -21.83 9.97 -1.41
C ALA A 29 -22.70 10.22 -2.64
N ALA A 30 -23.68 11.12 -2.50
CA ALA A 30 -24.57 11.54 -3.57
C ALA A 30 -24.23 12.93 -4.15
N ARG A 31 -23.47 13.75 -3.39
CA ARG A 31 -23.11 15.13 -3.75
C ARG A 31 -21.66 15.38 -3.33
N ASP A 32 -21.01 16.36 -3.95
CA ASP A 32 -19.63 16.74 -3.63
C ASP A 32 -19.40 17.01 -2.13
N GLN A 33 -20.39 17.62 -1.44
CA GLN A 33 -20.31 17.95 -0.02
C GLN A 33 -20.40 16.74 0.91
N ASP A 34 -20.74 15.58 0.39
CA ASP A 34 -20.85 14.33 1.14
C ASP A 34 -19.52 13.53 1.12
N PHE A 35 -18.52 13.95 0.32
CA PHE A 35 -17.17 13.37 0.30
C PHE A 35 -16.29 13.88 1.45
N PRO A 36 -15.26 13.12 1.87
CA PRO A 36 -14.29 13.59 2.83
C PRO A 36 -13.42 14.72 2.26
N HIS A 37 -13.08 15.68 3.13
CA HIS A 37 -12.02 16.63 2.82
C HIS A 37 -10.68 15.88 2.88
N VAL A 38 -9.91 15.91 1.80
CA VAL A 38 -8.61 15.24 1.68
C VAL A 38 -7.53 16.26 1.32
N ILE A 39 -6.43 16.21 2.05
CA ILE A 39 -5.23 17.01 1.77
C ILE A 39 -4.12 16.04 1.35
N VAL A 40 -3.46 16.31 0.24
CA VAL A 40 -2.40 15.46 -0.29
C VAL A 40 -1.07 16.21 -0.30
N ASP A 41 -0.08 15.67 0.40
CA ASP A 41 1.31 16.08 0.26
C ASP A 41 2.05 15.03 -0.59
N CYS A 42 2.18 15.28 -1.88
CA CYS A 42 2.89 14.40 -2.81
C CYS A 42 4.39 14.71 -2.81
N ASN A 43 5.07 14.38 -1.70
CA ASN A 43 6.48 14.66 -1.48
C ASN A 43 7.38 13.63 -2.16
N THR A 44 7.89 13.93 -3.35
CA THR A 44 8.79 13.06 -4.11
C THR A 44 10.25 13.13 -3.63
N ASP A 45 10.58 14.04 -2.69
CA ASP A 45 11.89 14.13 -2.07
C ASP A 45 12.11 13.07 -0.98
N ILE A 46 11.07 12.28 -0.63
CA ILE A 46 11.21 11.17 0.33
C ILE A 46 12.14 10.09 -0.28
N PRO A 47 13.33 9.84 0.32
CA PRO A 47 14.32 8.88 -0.20
C PRO A 47 13.75 7.47 -0.44
N ASP A 48 14.38 6.69 -1.31
CA ASP A 48 13.96 5.32 -1.60
C ASP A 48 14.05 4.42 -0.36
N ARG A 49 12.90 3.90 0.08
CA ARG A 49 12.74 3.10 1.31
C ARG A 49 13.48 1.77 1.25
N THR A 50 13.50 1.12 0.08
CA THR A 50 14.24 -0.13 -0.12
C THR A 50 15.74 0.11 -0.04
N ALA A 51 16.24 1.20 -0.63
CA ALA A 51 17.65 1.57 -0.52
C ALA A 51 18.04 1.91 0.92
N ALA A 52 17.20 2.66 1.64
CA ALA A 52 17.45 2.97 3.05
C ALA A 52 17.55 1.70 3.91
N ILE A 53 16.64 0.75 3.74
CA ILE A 53 16.59 -0.50 4.52
C ILE A 53 17.77 -1.44 4.19
N LEU A 54 18.04 -1.65 2.88
CA LEU A 54 18.89 -2.75 2.44
C LEU A 54 20.30 -2.32 2.03
N ARG A 55 20.53 -1.04 1.75
CA ARG A 55 21.76 -0.58 1.10
C ARG A 55 22.41 0.62 1.77
N GLY A 56 21.99 0.97 2.99
CA GLY A 56 22.50 2.15 3.70
C GLY A 56 22.21 3.47 2.97
N GLY A 57 21.10 3.52 2.23
CA GLY A 57 20.62 4.74 1.59
C GLY A 57 20.18 5.80 2.60
N GLU A 58 19.82 6.98 2.09
CA GLU A 58 19.36 8.10 2.90
C GLU A 58 18.10 7.74 3.72
N ASP A 59 18.06 8.19 4.99
CA ASP A 59 16.94 7.95 5.91
C ASP A 59 15.68 8.72 5.44
N PRO A 60 14.55 8.04 5.14
CA PRO A 60 13.33 8.70 4.72
C PRO A 60 12.55 9.39 5.87
N VAL A 61 12.85 9.08 7.14
CA VAL A 61 12.09 9.57 8.31
C VAL A 61 12.03 11.09 8.38
N PRO A 62 13.09 11.86 8.15
CA PRO A 62 13.00 13.33 8.16
C PRO A 62 11.98 13.89 7.17
N GLN A 63 11.92 13.34 5.95
CA GLN A 63 10.97 13.79 4.94
C GLN A 63 9.53 13.29 5.22
N LEU A 64 9.36 12.08 5.78
CA LEU A 64 8.06 11.59 6.24
C LEU A 64 7.48 12.51 7.32
N VAL A 65 8.29 12.88 8.30
CA VAL A 65 7.90 13.80 9.38
C VAL A 65 7.60 15.20 8.85
N ARG A 66 8.38 15.70 7.88
CA ARG A 66 8.08 16.97 7.22
C ARG A 66 6.70 16.95 6.57
N SER A 67 6.40 15.91 5.80
CA SER A 67 5.07 15.74 5.18
C SER A 67 3.96 15.67 6.22
N ALA A 68 4.16 14.90 7.31
CA ALA A 68 3.19 14.83 8.40
C ALA A 68 2.91 16.20 9.03
N ASN A 69 3.97 17.00 9.28
CA ASN A 69 3.84 18.35 9.85
C ASN A 69 3.17 19.33 8.87
N THR A 70 3.47 19.21 7.58
CA THR A 70 2.81 20.02 6.52
C THR A 70 1.29 19.74 6.51
N LEU A 71 0.90 18.47 6.54
CA LEU A 71 -0.49 18.06 6.57
C LEU A 71 -1.20 18.47 7.87
N ALA A 72 -0.52 18.36 9.01
CA ALA A 72 -1.03 18.83 10.30
C ALA A 72 -1.26 20.35 10.31
N ALA A 73 -0.31 21.12 9.79
CA ALA A 73 -0.45 22.57 9.67
C ALA A 73 -1.56 22.99 8.69
N ALA A 74 -1.84 22.15 7.68
CA ALA A 74 -2.95 22.36 6.76
C ALA A 74 -4.31 21.93 7.32
N GLY A 75 -4.35 21.36 8.54
CA GLY A 75 -5.59 21.02 9.24
C GLY A 75 -6.04 19.56 9.09
N ALA A 76 -5.16 18.65 8.70
CA ALA A 76 -5.47 17.22 8.72
C ALA A 76 -5.72 16.71 10.14
N ASP A 77 -6.66 15.80 10.32
CA ASP A 77 -7.02 15.15 11.59
C ASP A 77 -6.48 13.72 11.70
N VAL A 78 -6.14 13.10 10.58
CA VAL A 78 -5.61 11.75 10.47
C VAL A 78 -4.66 11.65 9.28
N LEU A 79 -3.61 10.87 9.41
CA LEU A 79 -2.64 10.62 8.36
C LEU A 79 -2.76 9.20 7.81
N ILE A 80 -2.60 9.08 6.50
CA ILE A 80 -2.47 7.81 5.79
C ILE A 80 -1.28 7.86 4.84
N MET A 81 -0.65 6.71 4.60
CA MET A 81 0.58 6.61 3.83
C MET A 81 0.51 5.43 2.84
N PRO A 82 0.30 5.69 1.53
CA PRO A 82 0.22 4.64 0.51
C PRO A 82 1.62 4.13 0.11
N CYS A 83 2.30 3.47 1.04
CA CYS A 83 3.59 2.83 0.78
C CYS A 83 3.83 1.71 1.78
N ASN A 84 3.80 0.46 1.32
CA ASN A 84 4.03 -0.70 2.20
C ASN A 84 5.43 -0.64 2.85
N THR A 85 6.47 -0.45 2.06
CA THR A 85 7.86 -0.42 2.54
C THR A 85 8.11 0.70 3.56
N ALA A 86 7.42 1.86 3.43
CA ALA A 86 7.56 2.97 4.36
C ALA A 86 7.03 2.65 5.77
N HIS A 87 6.18 1.62 5.91
CA HIS A 87 5.69 1.17 7.22
C HIS A 87 6.78 0.52 8.08
N TRP A 88 7.96 0.24 7.53
CA TRP A 88 9.16 -0.08 8.33
C TRP A 88 9.54 1.07 9.27
N PHE A 89 9.29 2.30 8.86
CA PHE A 89 9.57 3.53 9.61
C PHE A 89 8.34 4.08 10.35
N TYR A 90 7.28 3.27 10.49
CA TYR A 90 6.00 3.72 11.05
C TYR A 90 6.13 4.20 12.49
N ASP A 91 6.84 3.45 13.34
CA ASP A 91 6.98 3.82 14.76
C ASP A 91 7.81 5.10 14.91
N ASP A 92 8.86 5.28 14.12
CA ASP A 92 9.67 6.52 14.08
C ASP A 92 8.84 7.74 13.65
N LEU A 93 7.93 7.57 12.69
CA LEU A 93 7.00 8.61 12.27
C LEU A 93 6.01 8.92 13.40
N CYS A 94 5.40 7.91 14.01
CA CYS A 94 4.41 8.10 15.07
C CYS A 94 4.98 8.78 16.32
N LEU A 95 6.25 8.56 16.63
CA LEU A 95 6.94 9.24 17.73
C LEU A 95 7.14 10.75 17.47
N ARG A 96 7.04 11.20 16.23
CA ARG A 96 7.38 12.58 15.80
C ARG A 96 6.19 13.35 15.21
N THR A 97 5.00 12.76 15.18
CA THR A 97 3.74 13.43 14.82
C THR A 97 2.73 13.26 15.94
N HIS A 98 1.89 14.29 16.13
CA HIS A 98 0.78 14.25 17.09
C HIS A 98 -0.52 13.74 16.49
N LEU A 99 -0.58 13.57 15.18
CA LEU A 99 -1.76 13.05 14.49
C LEU A 99 -1.77 11.52 14.48
N PRO A 100 -2.95 10.89 14.59
CA PRO A 100 -3.07 9.47 14.38
C PRO A 100 -2.69 9.10 12.95
N VAL A 101 -1.90 8.04 12.79
CA VAL A 101 -1.52 7.47 11.50
C VAL A 101 -2.16 6.10 11.35
N LEU A 102 -2.98 5.88 10.32
CA LEU A 102 -3.57 4.57 10.06
C LEU A 102 -2.51 3.62 9.49
N HIS A 103 -2.38 2.45 10.11
CA HIS A 103 -1.37 1.48 9.75
C HIS A 103 -1.86 0.53 8.66
N MET A 104 -1.52 0.79 7.40
CA MET A 104 -2.02 0.05 6.22
C MET A 104 -1.81 -1.47 6.33
N LEU A 105 -0.65 -1.93 6.78
CA LEU A 105 -0.35 -3.37 6.85
C LEU A 105 -1.16 -4.09 7.94
N ARG A 106 -1.40 -3.43 9.09
CA ARG A 106 -2.26 -4.00 10.15
C ARG A 106 -3.70 -4.11 9.65
N LEU A 107 -4.21 -3.06 8.99
CA LEU A 107 -5.54 -3.07 8.38
C LEU A 107 -5.68 -4.19 7.34
N THR A 108 -4.65 -4.42 6.54
CA THR A 108 -4.61 -5.53 5.58
C THR A 108 -4.64 -6.89 6.28
N ALA A 109 -3.85 -7.06 7.34
CA ALA A 109 -3.83 -8.30 8.12
C ALA A 109 -5.18 -8.57 8.81
N ASP A 110 -5.83 -7.54 9.37
CA ASP A 110 -7.16 -7.64 9.98
C ASP A 110 -8.24 -7.95 8.93
N HIS A 111 -8.10 -7.45 7.70
CA HIS A 111 -8.98 -7.78 6.59
C HIS A 111 -8.85 -9.26 6.20
N LEU A 112 -7.63 -9.75 6.01
CA LEU A 112 -7.37 -11.15 5.65
C LEU A 112 -7.89 -12.12 6.73
N GLU A 113 -7.68 -11.82 8.01
CA GLU A 113 -8.21 -12.61 9.11
C GLU A 113 -9.75 -12.70 9.07
N ARG A 114 -10.43 -11.57 8.83
CA ARG A 114 -11.90 -11.52 8.73
C ARG A 114 -12.45 -12.27 7.52
N THR A 115 -11.70 -12.36 6.44
CA THR A 115 -12.10 -13.09 5.23
C THR A 115 -11.83 -14.60 5.32
N GLY A 116 -11.13 -15.05 6.37
CA GLY A 116 -10.87 -16.46 6.62
C GLY A 116 -9.81 -17.07 5.70
N VAL A 117 -8.97 -16.25 5.08
CA VAL A 117 -7.86 -16.69 4.23
C VAL A 117 -6.76 -17.32 5.09
N ASN A 118 -6.27 -18.50 4.71
CA ASN A 118 -5.22 -19.23 5.46
C ASN A 118 -3.83 -19.10 4.83
N ALA A 119 -3.75 -18.78 3.55
CA ALA A 119 -2.48 -18.64 2.84
C ALA A 119 -2.56 -17.55 1.78
N VAL A 120 -1.59 -16.65 1.78
CA VAL A 120 -1.50 -15.54 0.81
C VAL A 120 -0.19 -15.59 0.03
N GLY A 121 -0.27 -15.22 -1.24
CA GLY A 121 0.90 -14.88 -2.04
C GLY A 121 1.29 -13.42 -1.77
N LEU A 122 2.50 -13.15 -1.29
CA LEU A 122 2.98 -11.80 -1.07
C LEU A 122 3.77 -11.30 -2.27
N LEU A 123 3.25 -10.27 -2.95
CA LEU A 123 3.93 -9.56 -4.02
C LEU A 123 4.36 -8.20 -3.51
N ALA A 124 5.67 -7.95 -3.41
CA ALA A 124 6.18 -6.74 -2.79
C ALA A 124 7.60 -6.39 -3.27
N THR A 125 8.10 -5.23 -2.87
CA THR A 125 9.50 -4.86 -3.09
C THR A 125 10.43 -5.73 -2.25
N ASP A 126 11.70 -5.83 -2.66
CA ASP A 126 12.73 -6.54 -1.88
C ASP A 126 12.84 -6.01 -0.45
N GLY A 127 12.68 -4.69 -0.24
CA GLY A 127 12.66 -4.10 1.09
C GLY A 127 11.54 -4.65 1.97
N THR A 128 10.33 -4.76 1.45
CA THR A 128 9.19 -5.34 2.16
C THR A 128 9.37 -6.84 2.41
N ILE A 129 9.88 -7.59 1.42
CA ILE A 129 10.12 -9.03 1.53
C ILE A 129 11.22 -9.34 2.57
N GLN A 130 12.35 -8.61 2.55
CA GLN A 130 13.50 -8.90 3.41
C GLN A 130 13.28 -8.45 4.86
N THR A 131 12.47 -7.42 5.08
CA THR A 131 12.11 -7.00 6.45
C THR A 131 11.17 -7.96 7.16
N GLY A 132 10.45 -8.81 6.42
CA GLY A 132 9.47 -9.74 6.99
C GLY A 132 8.27 -9.05 7.65
N ILE A 133 7.99 -7.77 7.34
CA ILE A 133 6.94 -7.00 8.02
C ILE A 133 5.54 -7.60 7.85
N TYR A 134 5.25 -8.22 6.71
CA TYR A 134 3.99 -8.93 6.49
C TYR A 134 3.99 -10.29 7.18
N GLU A 135 5.08 -11.05 7.09
CA GLU A 135 5.21 -12.36 7.74
C GLU A 135 5.00 -12.23 9.26
N ASN A 136 5.61 -11.23 9.88
CA ASN A 136 5.46 -10.97 11.33
C ASN A 136 4.01 -10.65 11.72
N LEU A 137 3.29 -9.90 10.88
CA LEU A 137 1.90 -9.55 11.13
C LEU A 137 0.92 -10.71 10.88
N LEU A 138 1.17 -11.52 9.85
CA LEU A 138 0.26 -12.57 9.40
C LEU A 138 0.48 -13.89 10.15
N SER A 139 1.74 -14.22 10.54
CA SER A 139 2.02 -15.43 11.32
C SER A 139 1.29 -15.46 12.66
N GLY A 140 1.19 -14.31 13.34
CA GLY A 140 0.42 -14.18 14.58
C GLY A 140 -1.09 -14.42 14.43
N ARG A 141 -1.60 -14.43 13.19
CA ARG A 141 -3.00 -14.70 12.82
C ARG A 141 -3.19 -16.07 12.17
N GLY A 142 -2.13 -16.91 12.14
CA GLY A 142 -2.18 -18.23 11.51
C GLY A 142 -2.22 -18.19 9.98
N ILE A 143 -1.95 -17.06 9.34
CA ILE A 143 -1.96 -16.90 7.89
C ILE A 143 -0.56 -17.16 7.34
N ARG A 144 -0.44 -18.17 6.46
CA ARG A 144 0.83 -18.53 5.83
C ARG A 144 1.15 -17.56 4.67
N VAL A 145 2.40 -17.08 4.61
CA VAL A 145 2.89 -16.22 3.52
C VAL A 145 3.72 -17.04 2.54
N ILE A 146 3.34 -17.01 1.27
CA ILE A 146 4.05 -17.60 0.14
C ILE A 146 4.71 -16.47 -0.62
N LYS A 147 6.02 -16.57 -0.85
CA LYS A 147 6.79 -15.57 -1.60
C LYS A 147 7.17 -16.14 -2.97
N PRO A 148 7.34 -15.27 -3.99
CA PRO A 148 7.89 -15.69 -5.26
C PRO A 148 9.29 -16.32 -5.07
N ASP A 149 9.68 -17.22 -5.94
CA ASP A 149 11.07 -17.64 -6.07
C ASP A 149 11.96 -16.47 -6.58
N ALA A 150 13.28 -16.66 -6.60
CA ALA A 150 14.18 -15.58 -6.99
C ALA A 150 13.96 -15.04 -8.42
N PRO A 151 13.66 -15.85 -9.46
CA PRO A 151 13.23 -15.35 -10.76
C PRO A 151 11.90 -14.59 -10.70
N GLY A 152 10.91 -15.10 -9.99
CA GLY A 152 9.60 -14.48 -9.81
C GLY A 152 9.69 -13.12 -9.09
N GLN A 153 10.51 -13.04 -8.03
CA GLN A 153 10.74 -11.78 -7.32
C GLN A 153 11.36 -10.72 -8.23
N ARG A 154 12.30 -11.08 -9.10
CA ARG A 154 12.85 -10.13 -10.10
C ARG A 154 11.79 -9.61 -11.06
N ARG A 155 10.82 -10.46 -11.48
CA ARG A 155 9.70 -10.05 -12.34
C ARG A 155 8.76 -9.08 -11.60
N VAL A 156 8.47 -9.34 -10.34
CA VAL A 156 7.68 -8.43 -9.49
C VAL A 156 8.40 -7.08 -9.35
N MET A 157 9.70 -7.09 -9.07
CA MET A 157 10.51 -5.85 -8.98
C MET A 157 10.52 -5.07 -10.30
N SER A 158 10.70 -5.75 -11.44
CA SER A 158 10.67 -5.10 -12.75
C SER A 158 9.29 -4.50 -13.06
N ALA A 159 8.19 -5.21 -12.76
CA ALA A 159 6.84 -4.66 -12.93
C ALA A 159 6.63 -3.38 -12.09
N ILE A 160 7.19 -3.32 -10.88
CA ILE A 160 7.09 -2.16 -9.99
C ILE A 160 7.96 -0.99 -10.50
N TYR A 161 9.26 -1.23 -10.73
CA TYR A 161 10.24 -0.17 -10.99
C TYR A 161 10.33 0.19 -12.46
N ASP A 162 10.53 -0.80 -13.35
CA ASP A 162 10.70 -0.57 -14.79
C ASP A 162 9.35 -0.35 -15.50
N GLY A 163 8.27 -0.92 -14.93
CA GLY A 163 6.90 -0.75 -15.40
C GLY A 163 6.28 0.55 -14.87
N VAL A 164 5.67 0.49 -13.69
CA VAL A 164 4.81 1.58 -13.18
C VAL A 164 5.61 2.82 -12.78
N LYS A 165 6.67 2.66 -11.97
CA LYS A 165 7.47 3.82 -11.49
C LYS A 165 8.19 4.55 -12.62
N ALA A 166 8.63 3.82 -13.65
CA ALA A 166 9.24 4.41 -14.84
C ALA A 166 8.20 4.94 -15.86
N GLY A 167 6.91 4.75 -15.61
CA GLY A 167 5.86 5.13 -16.58
C GLY A 167 5.88 4.30 -17.86
N ASN A 168 6.44 3.09 -17.84
CA ASN A 168 6.62 2.21 -18.99
C ASN A 168 5.93 0.86 -18.79
N LEU A 169 4.61 0.86 -18.79
CA LEU A 169 3.82 -0.37 -18.61
C LEU A 169 4.09 -1.43 -19.68
N GLY A 170 4.54 -1.03 -20.87
CA GLY A 170 4.94 -1.95 -21.96
C GLY A 170 6.20 -2.77 -21.65
N ALA A 171 6.99 -2.40 -20.63
CA ALA A 171 8.14 -3.19 -20.19
C ALA A 171 7.74 -4.39 -19.32
N ILE A 172 6.49 -4.51 -18.90
CA ILE A 172 6.02 -5.61 -18.05
C ILE A 172 5.85 -6.86 -18.90
N ASP A 173 6.64 -7.89 -18.61
CA ASP A 173 6.42 -9.23 -19.16
C ASP A 173 5.25 -9.91 -18.44
N VAL A 174 4.05 -9.67 -18.97
CA VAL A 174 2.79 -10.17 -18.39
C VAL A 174 2.75 -11.70 -18.36
N ALA A 175 3.29 -12.37 -19.39
CA ALA A 175 3.31 -13.83 -19.46
C ALA A 175 4.20 -14.43 -18.37
N ALA A 176 5.40 -13.90 -18.21
CA ALA A 176 6.32 -14.33 -17.17
C ALA A 176 5.80 -14.00 -15.75
N LEU A 177 5.11 -12.87 -15.58
CA LEU A 177 4.47 -12.54 -14.30
C LEU A 177 3.34 -13.52 -13.98
N ARG A 178 2.48 -13.88 -14.95
CA ARG A 178 1.44 -14.90 -14.80
C ARG A 178 2.02 -16.25 -14.35
N CYS A 179 3.11 -16.72 -15.01
CA CYS A 179 3.77 -17.96 -14.57
C CYS A 179 4.24 -17.90 -13.10
N THR A 180 4.66 -16.72 -12.62
CA THR A 180 5.03 -16.54 -11.21
C THR A 180 3.81 -16.66 -10.29
N LEU A 181 2.69 -16.03 -10.67
CA LEU A 181 1.45 -16.07 -9.89
C LEU A 181 0.88 -17.50 -9.85
N ASP A 182 0.83 -18.19 -11.00
CA ASP A 182 0.35 -19.58 -11.09
C ASP A 182 1.18 -20.52 -10.20
N ALA A 183 2.51 -20.39 -10.23
CA ALA A 183 3.38 -21.18 -9.36
C ALA A 183 3.15 -20.92 -7.86
N MET A 184 2.72 -19.72 -7.46
CA MET A 184 2.36 -19.42 -6.08
C MET A 184 0.96 -19.96 -5.72
N ILE A 185 0.01 -19.98 -6.67
CA ILE A 185 -1.28 -20.66 -6.49
C ILE A 185 -1.06 -22.18 -6.31
N ASP A 186 -0.20 -22.80 -7.12
CA ASP A 186 0.15 -24.22 -6.99
C ASP A 186 0.78 -24.55 -5.62
N GLN A 187 1.44 -23.59 -4.98
CA GLN A 187 1.96 -23.70 -3.61
C GLN A 187 0.87 -23.45 -2.54
N GLY A 188 -0.35 -23.14 -2.96
CA GLY A 188 -1.53 -22.98 -2.12
C GLY A 188 -1.82 -21.53 -1.70
N ALA A 189 -1.38 -20.54 -2.46
CA ALA A 189 -1.86 -19.16 -2.25
C ALA A 189 -3.34 -19.07 -2.64
N GLU A 190 -4.18 -18.59 -1.73
CA GLU A 190 -5.61 -18.42 -1.96
C GLU A 190 -5.93 -17.04 -2.58
N CYS A 191 -5.10 -16.04 -2.28
CA CYS A 191 -5.14 -14.71 -2.89
C CYS A 191 -3.77 -14.05 -2.81
N PHE A 192 -3.58 -12.94 -3.53
CA PHE A 192 -2.35 -12.16 -3.50
C PHE A 192 -2.50 -10.89 -2.68
N VAL A 193 -1.58 -10.65 -1.74
CA VAL A 193 -1.41 -9.35 -1.10
C VAL A 193 -0.57 -8.49 -2.04
N LEU A 194 -1.14 -7.38 -2.51
CA LEU A 194 -0.47 -6.41 -3.36
C LEU A 194 0.42 -5.49 -2.50
N GLY A 195 1.48 -6.07 -1.94
CA GLY A 195 2.39 -5.46 -0.96
C GLY A 195 3.32 -4.37 -1.52
N CYS A 196 3.04 -3.89 -2.71
CA CYS A 196 3.54 -2.64 -3.26
C CYS A 196 2.37 -1.90 -3.93
N THR A 197 2.28 -0.61 -3.69
CA THR A 197 1.13 0.21 -4.12
C THR A 197 1.09 0.49 -5.63
N GLU A 198 2.09 0.10 -6.36
CA GLU A 198 2.12 0.05 -7.82
C GLU A 198 1.44 -1.21 -8.38
N LEU A 199 1.35 -2.30 -7.61
CA LEU A 199 0.80 -3.58 -8.09
C LEU A 199 -0.70 -3.53 -8.42
N PRO A 200 -1.57 -2.80 -7.69
CA PRO A 200 -2.96 -2.62 -8.13
C PRO A 200 -3.06 -2.08 -9.55
N ILE A 201 -2.17 -1.14 -9.92
CA ILE A 201 -2.09 -0.58 -11.27
C ILE A 201 -1.66 -1.65 -12.27
N VAL A 202 -0.63 -2.47 -11.94
CA VAL A 202 -0.20 -3.61 -12.77
C VAL A 202 -1.35 -4.58 -12.99
N PHE A 203 -2.04 -4.98 -11.93
CA PHE A 203 -3.13 -5.96 -12.01
C PHE A 203 -4.27 -5.45 -12.88
N ALA A 204 -4.65 -4.19 -12.74
CA ALA A 204 -5.70 -3.57 -13.54
C ALA A 204 -5.29 -3.44 -15.03
N GLN A 205 -4.09 -2.90 -15.31
CA GLN A 205 -3.64 -2.65 -16.69
C GLN A 205 -3.28 -3.92 -17.46
N CYS A 206 -2.79 -4.94 -16.76
CA CYS A 206 -2.44 -6.24 -17.37
C CYS A 206 -3.59 -7.25 -17.31
N GLU A 207 -4.77 -6.85 -16.86
CA GLU A 207 -5.96 -7.68 -16.74
C GLU A 207 -5.66 -9.04 -16.06
N LEU A 208 -5.02 -9.00 -14.86
CA LEU A 208 -4.62 -10.17 -14.11
C LEU A 208 -5.80 -10.70 -13.28
N PRO A 209 -6.40 -11.88 -13.61
CA PRO A 209 -7.68 -12.33 -13.04
C PRO A 209 -7.46 -13.16 -11.76
N TYR A 210 -6.63 -12.70 -10.84
CA TYR A 210 -6.36 -13.41 -9.60
C TYR A 210 -7.07 -12.72 -8.43
N PRO A 211 -7.54 -13.48 -7.40
CA PRO A 211 -8.02 -12.89 -6.16
C PRO A 211 -6.92 -12.07 -5.48
N VAL A 212 -7.26 -10.86 -5.04
CA VAL A 212 -6.30 -9.95 -4.42
C VAL A 212 -6.82 -9.35 -3.12
N ALA A 213 -5.92 -9.11 -2.19
CA ALA A 213 -6.07 -8.14 -1.12
C ALA A 213 -5.24 -6.91 -1.48
N ASP A 214 -5.92 -5.80 -1.73
CA ASP A 214 -5.30 -4.53 -2.09
C ASP A 214 -5.16 -3.64 -0.85
N PRO A 215 -3.94 -3.47 -0.29
CA PRO A 215 -3.73 -2.65 0.90
C PRO A 215 -4.15 -1.18 0.74
N THR A 216 -4.07 -0.63 -0.49
CA THR A 216 -4.49 0.76 -0.73
C THR A 216 -6.02 0.90 -0.73
N GLN A 217 -6.75 -0.07 -1.26
CA GLN A 217 -8.21 -0.10 -1.18
C GLN A 217 -8.67 -0.25 0.28
N ILE A 218 -8.07 -1.17 1.02
CA ILE A 218 -8.37 -1.39 2.44
C ILE A 218 -8.08 -0.13 3.27
N LEU A 219 -6.96 0.55 2.99
CA LEU A 219 -6.61 1.81 3.64
C LEU A 219 -7.60 2.93 3.31
N ALA A 220 -8.04 3.03 2.06
CA ALA A 220 -9.03 4.02 1.62
C ALA A 220 -10.35 3.86 2.38
N GLU A 221 -10.88 2.64 2.45
CA GLU A 221 -12.11 2.33 3.18
C GLU A 221 -11.99 2.63 4.69
N ALA A 222 -10.87 2.24 5.30
CA ALA A 222 -10.59 2.52 6.70
C ALA A 222 -10.47 4.03 6.97
N ALA A 223 -9.84 4.79 6.07
CA ALA A 223 -9.71 6.23 6.19
C ALA A 223 -11.08 6.94 6.07
N VAL A 224 -11.90 6.54 5.10
CA VAL A 224 -13.28 7.06 4.94
C VAL A 224 -14.11 6.80 6.20
N SER A 225 -14.07 5.57 6.72
CA SER A 225 -14.77 5.18 7.96
C SER A 225 -14.25 5.96 9.17
N PHE A 226 -12.93 6.06 9.34
CA PHE A 226 -12.30 6.79 10.45
C PHE A 226 -12.63 8.29 10.41
N ALA A 227 -12.74 8.85 9.22
CA ALA A 227 -13.11 10.26 9.01
C ALA A 227 -14.61 10.53 9.24
N GLY A 228 -15.41 9.51 9.54
CA GLY A 228 -16.84 9.64 9.87
C GLY A 228 -17.74 9.76 8.65
N TYR A 229 -17.33 9.18 7.52
CA TYR A 229 -18.13 9.11 6.31
C TYR A 229 -18.61 7.67 6.04
N PRO A 230 -19.76 7.50 5.39
CA PRO A 230 -20.26 6.17 5.03
C PRO A 230 -19.37 5.54 3.95
N VAL A 231 -19.02 4.27 4.15
CA VAL A 231 -18.30 3.47 3.17
C VAL A 231 -19.29 2.75 2.28
N LYS A 232 -19.09 2.83 0.97
CA LYS A 232 -19.91 2.16 -0.02
C LYS A 232 -19.80 0.65 0.16
N LYS A 233 -20.94 -0.03 0.27
CA LYS A 233 -20.96 -1.51 0.29
C LYS A 233 -20.61 -2.03 -1.10
N MET A 234 -19.51 -2.75 -1.22
CA MET A 234 -19.18 -3.50 -2.42
C MET A 234 -19.98 -4.79 -2.49
#